data_cd359a2f79e1ddda18bde8b7ba05ea8c
#
_entry.id   cd359a2f79e1ddda18bde8b7ba05ea8c
#
_cell.length_a   1.000
_cell.length_b   1.000
_cell.length_c   1.000
_cell.angle_alpha   90.00
_cell.angle_beta   90.00
_cell.angle_gamma   90.00
#
_symmetry.space_group_name_H-M   'P 1'
#
loop_
_entity.id
_entity.type
_entity.pdbx_description
1 polymer ?
#
loop_
_entity_poly.entity_id
_entity_poly.type
_entity_poly.pdbx_seq_one_letter_code
_entity_poly.pdbx_strand_id
1 'polypeptide(L)'
;MNKFFVVALLALSKICFAQITAGPMLGHITTMDAKIWVQVANDDIIYCYYYPYDSMKFKATIKRELYIKPTAENWFTAEFHLQNLNPNTKYKYHIEQKSGGVAGWFTTLPDLNKADLPEIRFAFGSCTYINEEKSNPKEFGEPLVPIIQSIKRENPNFMLWLGDNVYLRKGDWNSKTGIYNRYTNFKSRAELKEFWKMMPHYAIWDDHDFGPNDADRSFINKDLTLQAFKDFWANPSYGINNKPGITTSFVYQDLEFFLLDNRYYRSPNERKTGEREILGKEQIEWLIDALVNSKANFKFVVVGGQVLSDAAVYENHATYPEERNFLLELIEKEEIKNIVFLTGDRHKTELSELQFKNGTTLYDFTSSPLASRAFDSENEGNNNQVKGTHVATQNFGTISVSGDYKNRKLVLKTFDAKGTLLWEREIPKQ
;
A
#
# COMPACT_ATOMS: atom_id res chain seq x y z
N MET A 1 -40.35 -64.82 -3.01
CA MET A 1 -39.18 -64.06 -3.48
C MET A 1 -39.42 -62.56 -3.21
N ASN A 2 -39.00 -62.10 -2.04
CA ASN A 2 -39.17 -60.70 -1.63
C ASN A 2 -37.86 -59.96 -1.95
N LYS A 3 -37.94 -58.95 -2.85
CA LYS A 3 -36.86 -58.03 -3.15
C LYS A 3 -36.92 -56.88 -2.18
N PHE A 4 -35.95 -56.77 -1.26
CA PHE A 4 -35.70 -55.62 -0.45
C PHE A 4 -34.97 -54.57 -1.31
N PHE A 5 -35.59 -53.40 -1.52
CA PHE A 5 -34.90 -52.23 -2.03
C PHE A 5 -34.27 -51.49 -0.86
N VAL A 6 -32.95 -51.50 -0.80
CA VAL A 6 -32.20 -50.63 0.11
C VAL A 6 -32.01 -49.26 -0.55
N VAL A 7 -32.74 -48.26 -0.07
CA VAL A 7 -32.52 -46.85 -0.46
C VAL A 7 -31.38 -46.32 0.38
N ALA A 8 -30.18 -46.20 -0.21
CA ALA A 8 -29.07 -45.51 0.41
C ALA A 8 -29.33 -43.99 0.35
N LEU A 9 -29.66 -43.39 1.49
CA LEU A 9 -29.68 -41.95 1.67
C LEU A 9 -28.23 -41.46 1.70
N LEU A 10 -27.71 -40.93 0.59
CA LEU A 10 -26.48 -40.15 0.55
C LEU A 10 -26.75 -38.81 1.26
N ALA A 11 -26.39 -38.75 2.53
CA ALA A 11 -26.28 -37.48 3.23
C ALA A 11 -25.12 -36.69 2.61
N LEU A 12 -25.42 -35.80 1.69
CA LEU A 12 -24.51 -34.74 1.25
C LEU A 12 -24.25 -33.83 2.46
N SER A 13 -23.19 -34.13 3.21
CA SER A 13 -22.62 -33.19 4.15
C SER A 13 -22.20 -31.96 3.32
N LYS A 14 -22.98 -30.88 3.41
CA LYS A 14 -22.51 -29.55 2.98
C LYS A 14 -21.27 -29.24 3.81
N ILE A 15 -20.11 -29.44 3.23
CA ILE A 15 -18.87 -28.90 3.76
C ILE A 15 -19.03 -27.39 3.66
N CYS A 16 -19.45 -26.77 4.75
CA CYS A 16 -19.60 -25.33 4.86
C CYS A 16 -18.18 -24.77 5.00
N PHE A 17 -17.55 -24.40 3.88
CA PHE A 17 -16.30 -23.66 3.93
C PHE A 17 -16.55 -22.30 4.57
N ALA A 18 -15.61 -21.86 5.41
CA ALA A 18 -15.62 -20.50 5.97
C ALA A 18 -15.80 -19.50 4.81
N GLN A 19 -16.85 -18.67 4.88
CA GLN A 19 -17.23 -17.79 3.76
C GLN A 19 -16.43 -16.47 3.72
N ILE A 20 -15.25 -16.41 4.37
CA ILE A 20 -14.32 -15.29 4.19
C ILE A 20 -13.57 -15.50 2.88
N THR A 21 -13.90 -14.67 1.90
CA THR A 21 -13.34 -14.73 0.54
C THR A 21 -11.91 -14.21 0.51
N ALA A 22 -11.64 -13.10 1.22
CA ALA A 22 -10.30 -12.50 1.28
C ALA A 22 -10.05 -11.82 2.63
N GLY A 23 -8.78 -11.70 3.00
CA GLY A 23 -8.38 -11.16 4.29
C GLY A 23 -8.40 -12.20 5.43
N PRO A 24 -8.47 -11.76 6.72
CA PRO A 24 -8.44 -10.36 7.14
C PRO A 24 -7.12 -9.68 6.79
N MET A 25 -7.20 -8.40 6.45
CA MET A 25 -6.04 -7.54 6.24
C MET A 25 -6.00 -6.47 7.33
N LEU A 26 -4.85 -6.33 7.98
CA LEU A 26 -4.62 -5.21 8.87
C LEU A 26 -4.45 -3.93 8.04
N GLY A 27 -5.22 -2.91 8.36
CA GLY A 27 -5.11 -1.57 7.80
C GLY A 27 -4.42 -0.62 8.75
N HIS A 28 -4.88 0.64 8.76
CA HIS A 28 -4.31 1.68 9.60
C HIS A 28 -4.37 1.35 11.09
N ILE A 29 -3.21 1.48 11.78
CA ILE A 29 -3.08 1.30 13.23
C ILE A 29 -2.47 2.56 13.84
N THR A 30 -3.05 3.01 14.95
CA THR A 30 -2.55 4.12 15.78
C THR A 30 -2.23 3.63 17.19
N THR A 31 -2.00 4.57 18.10
CA THR A 31 -1.91 4.27 19.55
C THR A 31 -3.23 3.79 20.13
N MET A 32 -4.38 4.18 19.56
CA MET A 32 -5.71 3.96 20.15
C MET A 32 -6.74 3.38 19.19
N ASP A 33 -6.40 3.20 17.90
CA ASP A 33 -7.31 2.71 16.88
C ASP A 33 -6.63 1.66 16.00
N ALA A 34 -7.44 0.79 15.39
CA ALA A 34 -6.99 -0.15 14.36
C ALA A 34 -8.12 -0.43 13.36
N LYS A 35 -7.75 -0.60 12.10
CA LYS A 35 -8.67 -1.01 11.03
C LYS A 35 -8.39 -2.46 10.63
N ILE A 36 -9.46 -3.24 10.44
CA ILE A 36 -9.37 -4.61 9.92
C ILE A 36 -10.33 -4.76 8.77
N TRP A 37 -9.81 -5.07 7.60
CA TRP A 37 -10.58 -5.28 6.39
C TRP A 37 -10.80 -6.77 6.12
N VAL A 38 -11.99 -7.11 5.62
CA VAL A 38 -12.32 -8.45 5.11
C VAL A 38 -13.25 -8.37 3.91
N GLN A 39 -13.26 -9.43 3.10
CA GLN A 39 -14.29 -9.69 2.10
C GLN A 39 -14.95 -11.03 2.38
N VAL A 40 -16.27 -11.07 2.29
CA VAL A 40 -17.09 -12.29 2.50
C VAL A 40 -17.87 -12.64 1.25
N ALA A 41 -18.53 -13.80 1.24
CA ALA A 41 -19.21 -14.31 0.05
C ALA A 41 -20.66 -13.81 -0.12
N ASN A 42 -21.27 -13.24 0.94
CA ASN A 42 -22.67 -12.84 0.97
C ASN A 42 -22.94 -11.71 1.98
N ASP A 43 -24.20 -11.32 2.14
CA ASP A 43 -24.67 -10.25 3.03
C ASP A 43 -25.03 -10.72 4.45
N ASP A 44 -24.61 -11.89 4.88
CA ASP A 44 -24.77 -12.30 6.28
C ASP A 44 -23.98 -11.37 7.19
N ILE A 45 -24.55 -11.02 8.34
CA ILE A 45 -23.88 -10.19 9.34
C ILE A 45 -22.59 -10.86 9.78
N ILE A 46 -21.52 -10.10 9.80
CA ILE A 46 -20.21 -10.50 10.32
C ILE A 46 -19.93 -9.76 11.63
N TYR A 47 -19.33 -10.47 12.57
CA TYR A 47 -18.98 -9.95 13.88
C TYR A 47 -17.46 -9.90 14.02
N CYS A 48 -16.94 -8.84 14.63
CA CYS A 48 -15.55 -8.74 15.04
C CYS A 48 -15.49 -8.63 16.56
N TYR A 49 -14.90 -9.63 17.18
CA TYR A 49 -14.63 -9.66 18.61
C TYR A 49 -13.16 -9.38 18.85
N TYR A 50 -12.84 -8.49 19.80
CA TYR A 50 -11.45 -8.16 20.10
C TYR A 50 -11.23 -7.86 21.58
N TYR A 51 -10.05 -8.19 22.06
CA TYR A 51 -9.66 -8.01 23.45
C TYR A 51 -8.14 -7.94 23.60
N PRO A 52 -7.62 -7.22 24.61
CA PRO A 52 -6.20 -7.23 24.95
C PRO A 52 -5.74 -8.66 25.24
N TYR A 53 -4.61 -9.04 24.67
CA TYR A 53 -4.01 -10.33 24.93
C TYR A 53 -3.07 -10.25 26.13
N ASP A 54 -3.52 -10.78 27.26
CA ASP A 54 -2.69 -11.05 28.42
C ASP A 54 -2.41 -12.56 28.47
N SER A 55 -1.17 -12.94 28.28
CA SER A 55 -0.73 -14.34 28.30
C SER A 55 -0.94 -15.02 29.65
N MET A 56 -1.14 -14.25 30.74
CA MET A 56 -1.30 -14.77 32.10
C MET A 56 -2.73 -14.82 32.59
N LYS A 57 -3.67 -14.17 31.92
CA LYS A 57 -5.07 -14.10 32.37
C LYS A 57 -6.01 -14.59 31.26
N PHE A 58 -6.14 -15.91 31.14
CA PHE A 58 -7.15 -16.57 30.30
C PHE A 58 -8.60 -16.29 30.71
N LYS A 59 -8.85 -15.39 31.67
CA LYS A 59 -10.19 -15.01 32.15
C LYS A 59 -10.62 -13.66 31.57
N ALA A 60 -11.58 -13.74 30.66
CA ALA A 60 -12.58 -12.73 30.31
C ALA A 60 -12.27 -11.27 30.71
N THR A 61 -11.27 -10.69 30.12
CA THR A 61 -11.21 -9.24 29.95
C THR A 61 -12.28 -8.86 28.92
N ILE A 62 -12.95 -7.75 29.12
CA ILE A 62 -14.11 -7.27 28.38
C ILE A 62 -13.92 -7.51 26.89
N LYS A 63 -14.63 -8.50 26.35
CA LYS A 63 -14.71 -8.78 24.92
C LYS A 63 -15.52 -7.66 24.30
N ARG A 64 -14.91 -6.84 23.44
CA ARG A 64 -15.62 -5.83 22.66
C ARG A 64 -16.13 -6.48 21.39
N GLU A 65 -17.26 -5.99 20.90
CA GLU A 65 -17.95 -6.54 19.74
C GLU A 65 -18.33 -5.41 18.78
N LEU A 66 -18.05 -5.62 17.52
CA LEU A 66 -18.56 -4.82 16.41
C LEU A 66 -19.22 -5.76 15.41
N TYR A 67 -20.23 -5.27 14.69
CA TYR A 67 -20.85 -6.03 13.62
C TYR A 67 -21.08 -5.14 12.39
N ILE A 68 -21.02 -5.75 11.23
CA ILE A 68 -21.28 -5.12 9.93
C ILE A 68 -22.15 -6.07 9.11
N LYS A 69 -23.11 -5.52 8.39
CA LYS A 69 -23.83 -6.22 7.33
C LYS A 69 -23.21 -5.80 5.99
N PRO A 70 -22.39 -6.66 5.36
CA PRO A 70 -21.82 -6.37 4.05
C PRO A 70 -22.94 -6.27 2.99
N THR A 71 -22.68 -5.57 1.91
CA THR A 71 -23.65 -5.37 0.83
C THR A 71 -23.06 -5.75 -0.53
N ALA A 72 -23.92 -6.07 -1.49
CA ALA A 72 -23.48 -6.29 -2.86
C ALA A 72 -22.92 -5.01 -3.52
N GLU A 73 -23.31 -3.85 -3.00
CA GLU A 73 -22.85 -2.55 -3.49
C GLU A 73 -21.35 -2.38 -3.33
N ASN A 74 -20.80 -2.76 -2.17
CA ASN A 74 -19.36 -2.73 -1.90
C ASN A 74 -18.68 -4.10 -2.10
N TRP A 75 -19.29 -4.98 -2.88
CA TRP A 75 -18.77 -6.32 -3.21
C TRP A 75 -18.51 -7.20 -2.00
N PHE A 76 -19.37 -7.06 -0.97
CA PHE A 76 -19.30 -7.75 0.31
C PHE A 76 -17.98 -7.53 1.07
N THR A 77 -17.33 -6.40 0.86
CA THR A 77 -16.22 -5.96 1.71
C THR A 77 -16.73 -5.36 3.01
N ALA A 78 -15.91 -5.39 4.04
CA ALA A 78 -16.19 -4.73 5.31
C ALA A 78 -14.89 -4.26 5.98
N GLU A 79 -14.92 -3.08 6.57
CA GLU A 79 -13.84 -2.51 7.38
C GLU A 79 -14.32 -2.31 8.81
N PHE A 80 -13.74 -3.04 9.75
CA PHE A 80 -13.96 -2.82 11.17
C PHE A 80 -13.00 -1.76 11.69
N HIS A 81 -13.53 -0.69 12.27
CA HIS A 81 -12.77 0.35 12.93
C HIS A 81 -12.82 0.14 14.44
N LEU A 82 -11.75 -0.42 14.99
CA LEU A 82 -11.59 -0.68 16.42
C LEU A 82 -11.07 0.59 17.10
N GLN A 83 -11.80 1.12 18.07
CA GLN A 83 -11.51 2.40 18.72
C GLN A 83 -11.33 2.26 20.23
N ASN A 84 -10.78 3.31 20.85
CA ASN A 84 -10.53 3.36 22.31
C ASN A 84 -9.67 2.19 22.79
N LEU A 85 -8.63 1.87 22.04
CA LEU A 85 -7.65 0.86 22.38
C LEU A 85 -6.62 1.44 23.37
N ASN A 86 -5.88 0.56 24.05
CA ASN A 86 -4.75 0.96 24.87
C ASN A 86 -3.47 1.02 24.02
N PRO A 87 -2.60 2.04 24.22
CA PRO A 87 -1.31 2.10 23.55
C PRO A 87 -0.41 0.91 23.89
N ASN A 88 0.50 0.58 22.98
CA ASN A 88 1.50 -0.49 23.13
C ASN A 88 0.92 -1.81 23.63
N THR A 89 -0.28 -2.16 23.15
CA THR A 89 -1.03 -3.32 23.61
C THR A 89 -1.29 -4.29 22.47
N LYS A 90 -0.95 -5.56 22.71
CA LYS A 90 -1.28 -6.63 21.78
C LYS A 90 -2.74 -7.03 21.93
N TYR A 91 -3.48 -7.01 20.84
CA TYR A 91 -4.88 -7.42 20.76
C TYR A 91 -5.03 -8.70 19.97
N LYS A 92 -5.91 -9.58 20.42
CA LYS A 92 -6.45 -10.67 19.62
C LYS A 92 -7.79 -10.24 19.05
N TYR A 93 -8.04 -10.59 17.78
CA TYR A 93 -9.35 -10.42 17.17
C TYR A 93 -9.85 -11.72 16.55
N HIS A 94 -11.16 -11.83 16.46
CA HIS A 94 -11.88 -12.90 15.79
C HIS A 94 -12.96 -12.28 14.91
N ILE A 95 -12.98 -12.64 13.63
CA ILE A 95 -14.06 -12.28 12.72
C ILE A 95 -14.86 -13.53 12.48
N GLU A 96 -16.15 -13.47 12.79
CA GLU A 96 -17.07 -14.60 12.75
C GLU A 96 -18.27 -14.31 11.82
N GLN A 97 -18.68 -15.32 11.09
CA GLN A 97 -19.90 -15.41 10.30
C GLN A 97 -20.53 -16.78 10.58
N LYS A 98 -21.82 -16.99 10.25
CA LYS A 98 -22.54 -18.27 10.51
C LYS A 98 -21.79 -19.51 10.07
N SER A 99 -20.99 -19.41 9.01
CA SER A 99 -20.28 -20.52 8.36
C SER A 99 -18.85 -20.74 8.85
N GLY A 100 -18.37 -19.96 9.78
CA GLY A 100 -17.01 -20.06 10.32
C GLY A 100 -16.37 -18.70 10.60
N GLY A 101 -15.11 -18.71 10.99
CA GLY A 101 -14.41 -17.49 11.37
C GLY A 101 -12.92 -17.57 11.14
N VAL A 102 -12.26 -16.44 11.36
CA VAL A 102 -10.81 -16.27 11.27
C VAL A 102 -10.32 -15.41 12.43
N ALA A 103 -9.13 -15.72 12.93
CA ALA A 103 -8.49 -14.95 13.98
C ALA A 103 -7.18 -14.34 13.52
N GLY A 104 -6.78 -13.28 14.21
CA GLY A 104 -5.49 -12.64 14.03
C GLY A 104 -5.09 -11.83 15.26
N TRP A 105 -4.00 -11.10 15.11
CA TRP A 105 -3.38 -10.30 16.13
C TRP A 105 -2.91 -8.99 15.56
N PHE A 106 -2.91 -7.94 16.36
CA PHE A 106 -2.21 -6.70 16.09
C PHE A 106 -1.69 -6.09 17.38
N THR A 107 -0.77 -5.14 17.28
CA THR A 107 -0.29 -4.36 18.41
C THR A 107 -0.46 -2.89 18.09
N THR A 108 -1.10 -2.14 18.98
CA THR A 108 -1.21 -0.68 18.88
C THR A 108 0.15 -0.01 19.03
N LEU A 109 0.32 1.15 18.40
CA LEU A 109 1.57 1.89 18.52
C LEU A 109 1.83 2.35 19.97
N PRO A 110 3.10 2.47 20.38
CA PRO A 110 3.45 3.02 21.68
C PRO A 110 3.12 4.52 21.78
N ASP A 111 2.84 4.99 22.98
CA ASP A 111 2.79 6.41 23.29
C ASP A 111 4.22 6.95 23.40
N LEU A 112 4.65 7.75 22.45
CA LEU A 112 6.03 8.29 22.36
C LEU A 112 6.42 9.21 23.51
N ASN A 113 5.43 9.72 24.26
CA ASN A 113 5.71 10.53 25.44
C ASN A 113 6.20 9.69 26.63
N LYS A 114 6.15 8.36 26.53
CA LYS A 114 6.40 7.42 27.63
C LYS A 114 7.42 6.32 27.32
N ALA A 115 7.93 6.25 26.09
CA ALA A 115 8.79 5.15 25.67
C ALA A 115 10.02 5.64 24.92
N ASP A 116 11.12 4.88 25.02
CA ASP A 116 12.21 5.00 24.06
C ASP A 116 11.69 4.70 22.65
N LEU A 117 12.26 5.38 21.65
CA LEU A 117 11.88 5.16 20.25
C LEU A 117 12.38 3.79 19.80
N PRO A 118 11.49 2.85 19.47
CA PRO A 118 11.93 1.57 18.93
C PRO A 118 12.49 1.72 17.53
N GLU A 119 13.20 0.71 17.08
CA GLU A 119 13.51 0.55 15.66
C GLU A 119 12.22 0.34 14.87
N ILE A 120 12.09 1.05 13.75
CA ILE A 120 11.00 0.90 12.80
C ILE A 120 11.60 0.35 11.51
N ARG A 121 10.99 -0.71 10.98
CA ARG A 121 11.31 -1.22 9.65
C ARG A 121 10.03 -1.35 8.85
N PHE A 122 10.01 -0.85 7.64
CA PHE A 122 8.89 -1.09 6.73
C PHE A 122 9.38 -1.54 5.36
N ALA A 123 8.53 -2.30 4.69
CA ALA A 123 8.78 -2.77 3.33
C ALA A 123 7.88 -2.02 2.34
N PHE A 124 8.31 -1.92 1.09
CA PHE A 124 7.54 -1.28 0.05
C PHE A 124 7.91 -1.78 -1.35
N GLY A 125 7.00 -1.56 -2.30
CA GLY A 125 7.19 -1.86 -3.70
C GLY A 125 5.91 -1.70 -4.49
N SER A 126 6.02 -1.78 -5.81
CA SER A 126 4.93 -1.58 -6.77
C SER A 126 4.88 -2.69 -7.81
N CYS A 127 3.92 -2.60 -8.73
CA CYS A 127 3.82 -3.43 -9.94
C CYS A 127 3.67 -4.92 -9.61
N THR A 128 2.45 -5.29 -9.19
CA THR A 128 2.08 -6.67 -8.83
C THR A 128 1.18 -7.27 -9.91
N TYR A 129 1.76 -7.64 -11.05
CA TYR A 129 1.01 -8.25 -12.15
C TYR A 129 0.79 -9.75 -11.87
N ILE A 130 -0.46 -10.17 -11.74
CA ILE A 130 -0.83 -11.56 -11.54
C ILE A 130 -1.21 -12.20 -12.87
N ASN A 131 -0.45 -13.21 -13.29
CA ASN A 131 -0.80 -14.03 -14.45
C ASN A 131 -2.09 -14.81 -14.17
N GLU A 132 -2.93 -14.98 -15.19
CA GLU A 132 -4.09 -15.84 -15.13
C GLU A 132 -3.74 -17.26 -15.56
N GLU A 133 -4.42 -18.28 -15.00
CA GLU A 133 -4.14 -19.69 -15.28
C GLU A 133 -4.17 -20.07 -16.77
N LYS A 134 -4.92 -19.30 -17.59
CA LYS A 134 -5.05 -19.50 -19.03
C LYS A 134 -4.22 -18.51 -19.86
N SER A 135 -3.38 -17.75 -19.21
CA SER A 135 -2.59 -16.74 -19.91
C SER A 135 -1.44 -17.34 -20.71
N ASN A 136 -1.07 -16.64 -21.78
CA ASN A 136 0.06 -17.00 -22.61
C ASN A 136 1.33 -17.05 -21.73
N PRO A 137 2.20 -18.10 -21.82
CA PRO A 137 3.43 -18.18 -21.06
C PRO A 137 4.42 -17.03 -21.25
N LYS A 138 4.14 -16.08 -22.16
CA LYS A 138 4.87 -14.82 -22.33
C LYS A 138 4.30 -13.66 -21.52
N GLU A 139 3.35 -13.89 -20.63
CA GLU A 139 2.77 -12.83 -19.83
C GLU A 139 3.77 -12.21 -18.85
N PHE A 140 3.41 -11.02 -18.47
CA PHE A 140 4.20 -9.98 -17.84
C PHE A 140 4.49 -10.23 -16.34
N GLY A 141 3.78 -11.19 -15.72
CA GLY A 141 3.87 -11.45 -14.28
C GLY A 141 4.99 -12.39 -13.92
N GLU A 142 5.60 -12.11 -12.79
CA GLU A 142 6.59 -12.94 -12.13
C GLU A 142 6.00 -13.63 -10.89
N PRO A 143 6.61 -14.74 -10.39
CA PRO A 143 6.10 -15.44 -9.21
C PRO A 143 6.04 -14.54 -7.97
N LEU A 144 4.85 -14.44 -7.35
CA LEU A 144 4.62 -13.64 -6.15
C LEU A 144 5.17 -14.29 -4.86
N VAL A 145 5.14 -15.64 -4.78
CA VAL A 145 5.49 -16.38 -3.56
C VAL A 145 6.91 -16.10 -3.04
N PRO A 146 7.96 -16.12 -3.86
CA PRO A 146 9.33 -15.90 -3.36
C PRO A 146 9.48 -14.53 -2.71
N ILE A 147 8.96 -13.47 -3.35
CA ILE A 147 9.12 -12.10 -2.84
C ILE A 147 8.32 -11.88 -1.55
N ILE A 148 7.10 -12.41 -1.45
CA ILE A 148 6.31 -12.36 -0.21
C ILE A 148 7.03 -13.08 0.94
N GLN A 149 7.62 -14.23 0.68
CA GLN A 149 8.41 -14.94 1.69
C GLN A 149 9.65 -14.15 2.12
N SER A 150 10.30 -13.45 1.20
CA SER A 150 11.46 -12.62 1.47
C SER A 150 11.08 -11.39 2.30
N ILE A 151 10.02 -10.70 1.95
CA ILE A 151 9.47 -9.58 2.75
C ILE A 151 9.13 -10.05 4.17
N LYS A 152 8.49 -11.21 4.32
CA LYS A 152 8.17 -11.78 5.65
C LYS A 152 9.41 -12.04 6.50
N ARG A 153 10.55 -12.45 5.91
CA ARG A 153 11.81 -12.68 6.64
C ARG A 153 12.41 -11.38 7.17
N GLU A 154 12.22 -10.27 6.46
CA GLU A 154 12.63 -8.93 6.92
C GLU A 154 11.81 -8.42 8.12
N ASN A 155 10.69 -9.08 8.44
CA ASN A 155 9.81 -8.79 9.57
C ASN A 155 9.45 -7.29 9.70
N PRO A 156 8.91 -6.67 8.63
CA PRO A 156 8.58 -5.25 8.67
C PRO A 156 7.39 -4.95 9.58
N ASN A 157 7.36 -3.75 10.13
CA ASN A 157 6.27 -3.25 10.95
C ASN A 157 5.01 -2.98 10.12
N PHE A 158 5.16 -2.64 8.84
CA PHE A 158 4.07 -2.45 7.87
C PHE A 158 4.58 -2.56 6.43
N MET A 159 3.64 -2.66 5.49
CA MET A 159 3.91 -2.67 4.05
C MET A 159 3.26 -1.46 3.38
N LEU A 160 4.03 -0.77 2.53
CA LEU A 160 3.53 0.25 1.60
C LEU A 160 3.46 -0.31 0.18
N TRP A 161 2.29 -0.24 -0.43
CA TRP A 161 2.05 -0.61 -1.81
C TRP A 161 2.07 0.67 -2.66
N LEU A 162 3.03 0.76 -3.56
CA LEU A 162 3.35 2.01 -4.28
C LEU A 162 2.65 2.14 -5.64
N GLY A 163 1.45 1.58 -5.76
CA GLY A 163 0.68 1.59 -7.00
C GLY A 163 0.91 0.33 -7.85
N ASP A 164 0.08 0.19 -8.88
CA ASP A 164 -0.01 -1.03 -9.72
C ASP A 164 -0.19 -2.29 -8.87
N ASN A 165 -1.02 -2.16 -7.83
CA ASN A 165 -1.32 -3.27 -6.93
C ASN A 165 -2.16 -4.32 -7.62
N VAL A 166 -3.02 -3.88 -8.55
CA VAL A 166 -3.79 -4.71 -9.47
C VAL A 166 -3.66 -4.15 -10.87
N TYR A 167 -3.71 -5.01 -11.86
CA TYR A 167 -3.66 -4.63 -13.28
C TYR A 167 -5.04 -4.82 -13.89
N LEU A 168 -5.83 -3.74 -13.96
CA LEU A 168 -7.08 -3.71 -14.69
C LEU A 168 -6.82 -3.93 -16.17
N ARG A 169 -7.54 -4.85 -16.78
CA ARG A 169 -7.38 -5.23 -18.19
C ARG A 169 -8.55 -4.75 -19.04
N LYS A 170 -8.41 -4.81 -20.34
CA LYS A 170 -9.42 -4.31 -21.30
C LYS A 170 -10.85 -4.80 -21.01
N GLY A 171 -11.02 -6.01 -20.47
CA GLY A 171 -12.33 -6.54 -20.06
C GLY A 171 -12.85 -5.97 -18.75
N ASP A 172 -12.00 -5.41 -17.90
CA ASP A 172 -12.32 -4.95 -16.55
C ASP A 172 -12.82 -3.50 -16.53
N TRP A 173 -12.17 -2.60 -17.31
CA TRP A 173 -12.32 -1.14 -17.22
C TRP A 173 -13.74 -0.61 -17.36
N ASN A 174 -14.61 -1.34 -18.07
CA ASN A 174 -15.95 -0.88 -18.47
C ASN A 174 -17.06 -1.35 -17.53
N SER A 175 -16.73 -2.05 -16.45
CA SER A 175 -17.75 -2.56 -15.55
C SER A 175 -17.28 -2.65 -14.10
N LYS A 176 -18.23 -2.39 -13.19
CA LYS A 176 -18.03 -2.62 -11.76
C LYS A 176 -17.58 -4.06 -11.48
N THR A 177 -18.23 -5.02 -12.11
CA THR A 177 -17.90 -6.45 -11.96
C THR A 177 -16.46 -6.76 -12.35
N GLY A 178 -15.98 -6.23 -13.47
CA GLY A 178 -14.59 -6.43 -13.90
C GLY A 178 -13.59 -5.87 -12.90
N ILE A 179 -13.77 -4.59 -12.52
CA ILE A 179 -12.89 -3.89 -11.56
C ILE A 179 -12.85 -4.64 -10.22
N TYR A 180 -14.02 -4.91 -9.62
CA TYR A 180 -14.09 -5.55 -8.30
C TYR A 180 -13.62 -7.01 -8.31
N ASN A 181 -13.86 -7.75 -9.38
CA ASN A 181 -13.29 -9.09 -9.54
C ASN A 181 -11.76 -9.08 -9.59
N ARG A 182 -11.15 -8.08 -10.24
CA ARG A 182 -9.69 -7.95 -10.30
C ARG A 182 -9.10 -7.76 -8.90
N TYR A 183 -9.67 -6.86 -8.10
CA TYR A 183 -9.29 -6.69 -6.69
C TYR A 183 -9.53 -7.94 -5.86
N THR A 184 -10.69 -8.59 -6.02
CA THR A 184 -11.01 -9.85 -5.32
C THR A 184 -9.97 -10.93 -5.64
N ASN A 185 -9.64 -11.11 -6.92
CA ASN A 185 -8.64 -12.09 -7.35
C ASN A 185 -7.27 -11.84 -6.71
N PHE A 186 -6.86 -10.59 -6.60
CA PHE A 186 -5.61 -10.23 -5.90
C PHE A 186 -5.70 -10.50 -4.39
N LYS A 187 -6.73 -9.99 -3.73
CA LYS A 187 -6.87 -10.06 -2.26
C LYS A 187 -7.11 -11.49 -1.74
N SER A 188 -7.76 -12.35 -2.54
CA SER A 188 -8.10 -13.74 -2.16
C SER A 188 -6.97 -14.74 -2.38
N ARG A 189 -5.83 -14.33 -2.93
CA ARG A 189 -4.72 -15.25 -3.21
C ARG A 189 -4.23 -15.94 -1.94
N ALA A 190 -4.07 -17.27 -2.03
CA ALA A 190 -3.70 -18.11 -0.89
C ALA A 190 -2.34 -17.70 -0.28
N GLU A 191 -1.38 -17.31 -1.12
CA GLU A 191 -0.04 -16.87 -0.71
C GLU A 191 -0.04 -15.55 0.06
N LEU A 192 -1.06 -14.71 -0.12
CA LEU A 192 -1.22 -13.43 0.58
C LEU A 192 -2.03 -13.54 1.88
N LYS A 193 -2.72 -14.64 2.12
CA LYS A 193 -3.64 -14.80 3.26
C LYS A 193 -2.97 -14.52 4.62
N GLU A 194 -1.81 -15.11 4.86
CA GLU A 194 -1.07 -14.86 6.11
C GLU A 194 -0.33 -13.53 6.08
N PHE A 195 0.07 -13.06 4.89
CA PHE A 195 0.75 -11.79 4.72
C PHE A 195 -0.17 -10.61 5.09
N TRP A 196 -1.44 -10.64 4.68
CA TRP A 196 -2.43 -9.63 5.05
C TRP A 196 -2.63 -9.47 6.56
N LYS A 197 -2.47 -10.54 7.33
CA LYS A 197 -2.64 -10.55 8.80
C LYS A 197 -1.40 -10.17 9.57
N MET A 198 -0.23 -10.23 8.94
CA MET A 198 1.05 -10.13 9.62
C MET A 198 1.34 -8.71 10.11
N MET A 199 0.95 -7.70 9.34
CA MET A 199 1.27 -6.30 9.56
C MET A 199 0.23 -5.38 8.90
N PRO A 200 0.17 -4.09 9.27
CA PRO A 200 -0.60 -3.08 8.53
C PRO A 200 -0.17 -2.94 7.08
N HIS A 201 -1.15 -2.73 6.20
CA HIS A 201 -0.94 -2.48 4.77
C HIS A 201 -1.53 -1.12 4.41
N TYR A 202 -0.69 -0.25 3.84
CA TYR A 202 -1.07 1.03 3.27
C TYR A 202 -0.82 1.00 1.77
N ALA A 203 -1.63 1.70 1.00
CA ALA A 203 -1.50 1.69 -0.45
C ALA A 203 -1.74 3.07 -1.06
N ILE A 204 -1.05 3.34 -2.15
CA ILE A 204 -1.46 4.28 -3.17
C ILE A 204 -1.86 3.49 -4.42
N TRP A 205 -2.43 4.15 -5.40
CA TRP A 205 -2.66 3.58 -6.72
C TRP A 205 -1.70 4.14 -7.77
N ASP A 206 -1.67 3.47 -8.94
CA ASP A 206 -1.15 4.06 -10.16
C ASP A 206 -2.10 3.77 -11.34
N ASP A 207 -1.66 3.91 -12.58
CA ASP A 207 -2.54 3.84 -13.75
C ASP A 207 -3.29 2.50 -13.86
N HIS A 208 -2.63 1.40 -13.57
CA HIS A 208 -3.24 0.07 -13.68
C HIS A 208 -4.28 -0.25 -12.59
N ASP A 209 -4.22 0.38 -11.41
CA ASP A 209 -5.31 0.35 -10.43
C ASP A 209 -6.45 1.29 -10.84
N PHE A 210 -6.10 2.42 -11.49
CA PHE A 210 -7.01 3.51 -11.83
C PHE A 210 -7.79 3.23 -13.11
N GLY A 211 -7.14 2.67 -14.15
CA GLY A 211 -7.76 2.47 -15.45
C GLY A 211 -6.89 1.73 -16.47
N PRO A 212 -7.00 2.08 -17.74
CA PRO A 212 -6.05 1.68 -18.77
C PRO A 212 -4.64 2.22 -18.51
N ASN A 213 -3.62 1.62 -19.15
CA ASN A 213 -2.26 2.14 -19.15
C ASN A 213 -2.23 3.64 -19.46
N ASP A 214 -1.47 4.41 -18.67
CA ASP A 214 -1.35 5.86 -18.72
C ASP A 214 -2.68 6.61 -18.50
N ALA A 215 -3.67 6.01 -17.85
CA ALA A 215 -4.98 6.63 -17.62
C ALA A 215 -4.86 7.92 -16.80
N ASP A 216 -5.68 8.88 -17.18
CA ASP A 216 -5.70 10.24 -16.64
C ASP A 216 -7.12 10.67 -16.22
N ARG A 217 -7.28 11.92 -15.79
CA ARG A 217 -8.53 12.49 -15.29
C ARG A 217 -9.72 12.41 -16.26
N SER A 218 -9.48 12.13 -17.54
CA SER A 218 -10.54 11.94 -18.53
C SER A 218 -11.15 10.54 -18.53
N PHE A 219 -10.57 9.60 -17.78
CA PHE A 219 -11.10 8.24 -17.69
C PHE A 219 -12.51 8.23 -17.13
N ILE A 220 -13.45 7.72 -17.92
CA ILE A 220 -14.90 7.84 -17.65
C ILE A 220 -15.32 7.12 -16.35
N ASN A 221 -14.62 6.04 -15.98
CA ASN A 221 -14.95 5.22 -14.80
C ASN A 221 -14.06 5.51 -13.59
N LYS A 222 -13.34 6.64 -13.55
CA LYS A 222 -12.43 6.98 -12.46
C LYS A 222 -13.09 7.00 -11.07
N ASP A 223 -14.36 7.41 -10.97
CA ASP A 223 -15.09 7.41 -9.70
C ASP A 223 -15.42 5.98 -9.25
N LEU A 224 -15.65 5.08 -10.18
CA LEU A 224 -15.89 3.67 -9.90
C LEU A 224 -14.60 2.97 -9.44
N THR A 225 -13.46 3.26 -10.06
CA THR A 225 -12.15 2.72 -9.61
C THR A 225 -11.72 3.32 -8.27
N LEU A 226 -12.01 4.61 -8.03
CA LEU A 226 -11.81 5.24 -6.72
C LEU A 226 -12.63 4.53 -5.63
N GLN A 227 -13.91 4.23 -5.91
CA GLN A 227 -14.74 3.51 -4.94
C GLN A 227 -14.20 2.10 -4.70
N ALA A 228 -13.80 1.38 -5.75
CA ALA A 228 -13.18 0.06 -5.60
C ALA A 228 -11.88 0.13 -4.76
N PHE A 229 -11.02 1.12 -4.99
CA PHE A 229 -9.83 1.31 -4.17
C PHE A 229 -10.19 1.50 -2.69
N LYS A 230 -11.17 2.34 -2.38
CA LYS A 230 -11.67 2.55 -1.01
C LYS A 230 -12.27 1.31 -0.38
N ASP A 231 -12.95 0.49 -1.17
CA ASP A 231 -13.59 -0.74 -0.69
C ASP A 231 -12.58 -1.87 -0.43
N PHE A 232 -11.39 -1.83 -1.04
CA PHE A 232 -10.39 -2.89 -0.94
C PHE A 232 -9.14 -2.55 -0.14
N TRP A 233 -8.97 -1.29 0.28
CA TRP A 233 -7.86 -0.86 1.12
C TRP A 233 -8.37 -0.19 2.40
N ALA A 234 -7.63 -0.35 3.49
CA ALA A 234 -7.97 0.20 4.80
C ALA A 234 -6.99 1.29 5.22
N ASN A 235 -6.78 2.27 4.32
CA ASN A 235 -5.97 3.46 4.58
C ASN A 235 -6.59 4.33 5.70
N PRO A 236 -5.86 5.30 6.26
CA PRO A 236 -6.39 6.21 7.30
C PRO A 236 -7.67 6.93 6.86
N SER A 237 -7.62 7.53 5.67
CA SER A 237 -8.69 8.31 5.04
C SER A 237 -8.51 8.34 3.52
N TYR A 238 -9.37 9.06 2.81
CA TYR A 238 -9.31 9.20 1.37
C TYR A 238 -9.76 10.60 0.94
N GLY A 239 -8.93 11.26 0.13
CA GLY A 239 -9.17 12.61 -0.36
C GLY A 239 -8.82 13.69 0.67
N ILE A 240 -8.63 14.90 0.20
CA ILE A 240 -8.33 16.11 0.97
C ILE A 240 -9.36 17.21 0.65
N ASN A 241 -9.58 18.13 1.58
CA ASN A 241 -10.45 19.31 1.38
C ASN A 241 -11.85 18.96 0.84
N ASN A 242 -12.43 17.83 1.26
CA ASN A 242 -13.70 17.28 0.77
C ASN A 242 -13.72 16.98 -0.74
N LYS A 243 -12.56 16.85 -1.39
CA LYS A 243 -12.45 16.43 -2.79
C LYS A 243 -12.16 14.95 -2.92
N PRO A 244 -12.63 14.31 -4.00
CA PRO A 244 -12.36 12.91 -4.27
C PRO A 244 -10.87 12.66 -4.52
N GLY A 245 -10.44 11.42 -4.32
CA GLY A 245 -9.07 10.96 -4.52
C GLY A 245 -8.62 10.02 -3.42
N ILE A 246 -7.41 9.52 -3.51
CA ILE A 246 -6.84 8.60 -2.52
C ILE A 246 -5.88 9.28 -1.54
N THR A 247 -5.62 10.59 -1.71
CA THR A 247 -4.67 11.33 -0.88
C THR A 247 -4.99 11.20 0.59
N THR A 248 -3.98 10.87 1.39
CA THR A 248 -4.08 10.77 2.85
C THR A 248 -2.71 10.92 3.50
N SER A 249 -2.67 11.05 4.82
CA SER A 249 -1.42 10.98 5.59
C SER A 249 -1.59 10.21 6.88
N PHE A 250 -0.49 9.74 7.44
CA PHE A 250 -0.48 9.13 8.76
C PHE A 250 0.88 9.28 9.43
N VAL A 251 0.85 9.27 10.74
CA VAL A 251 2.04 9.23 11.59
C VAL A 251 2.23 7.79 12.05
N TYR A 252 3.45 7.28 11.91
CA TYR A 252 3.88 6.02 12.48
C TYR A 252 5.05 6.28 13.42
N GLN A 253 4.77 6.37 14.70
CA GLN A 253 5.71 6.82 15.73
C GLN A 253 6.28 8.22 15.43
N ASP A 254 7.59 8.36 15.18
CA ASP A 254 8.26 9.61 14.86
C ASP A 254 8.48 9.84 13.35
N LEU A 255 7.79 9.07 12.51
CA LEU A 255 7.80 9.16 11.06
C LEU A 255 6.44 9.62 10.55
N GLU A 256 6.42 10.38 9.47
CA GLU A 256 5.17 10.81 8.83
C GLU A 256 5.17 10.47 7.34
N PHE A 257 4.02 9.99 6.87
CA PHE A 257 3.81 9.48 5.53
C PHE A 257 2.69 10.26 4.85
N PHE A 258 2.97 10.80 3.67
CA PHE A 258 2.04 11.54 2.82
C PHE A 258 1.81 10.72 1.56
N LEU A 259 0.65 10.08 1.48
CA LEU A 259 0.25 9.24 0.36
C LEU A 259 -0.48 10.09 -0.66
N LEU A 260 0.09 10.28 -1.83
CA LEU A 260 -0.43 11.17 -2.85
C LEU A 260 -1.22 10.42 -3.92
N ASP A 261 -2.09 11.16 -4.58
CA ASP A 261 -2.88 10.73 -5.72
C ASP A 261 -2.28 11.32 -7.01
N ASN A 262 -1.68 10.48 -7.84
CA ASN A 262 -1.06 10.89 -9.09
C ASN A 262 -1.95 10.64 -10.32
N ARG A 263 -3.23 10.25 -10.15
CA ARG A 263 -4.12 9.85 -11.25
C ARG A 263 -5.41 10.66 -11.35
N TYR A 264 -6.13 10.83 -10.26
CA TYR A 264 -7.49 11.37 -10.29
C TYR A 264 -7.59 12.76 -10.96
N TYR A 265 -6.55 13.59 -10.79
CA TYR A 265 -6.46 14.96 -11.33
C TYR A 265 -5.45 15.09 -12.47
N ARG A 266 -4.72 14.02 -12.81
CA ARG A 266 -3.67 14.02 -13.82
C ARG A 266 -4.16 14.48 -15.19
N SER A 267 -3.43 15.39 -15.80
CA SER A 267 -3.64 15.78 -17.20
C SER A 267 -3.21 14.68 -18.16
N PRO A 268 -3.85 14.55 -19.34
CA PRO A 268 -3.35 13.64 -20.37
C PRO A 268 -1.89 13.91 -20.74
N ASN A 269 -1.09 12.87 -20.93
CA ASN A 269 0.32 12.96 -21.28
C ASN A 269 0.56 13.80 -22.54
N GLU A 270 -0.29 13.63 -23.56
CA GLU A 270 -0.17 14.29 -24.86
C GLU A 270 -0.81 15.70 -24.94
N ARG A 271 -1.32 16.22 -23.82
CA ARG A 271 -1.96 17.54 -23.81
C ARG A 271 -0.95 18.65 -24.08
N LYS A 272 -1.25 19.51 -25.08
CA LYS A 272 -0.36 20.61 -25.52
C LYS A 272 -0.83 22.00 -25.08
N THR A 273 -2.01 22.09 -24.48
CA THR A 273 -2.63 23.39 -24.12
C THR A 273 -3.03 23.40 -22.64
N GLY A 274 -2.92 24.58 -22.02
CA GLY A 274 -3.21 24.74 -20.59
C GLY A 274 -2.15 24.12 -19.70
N GLU A 275 -2.35 24.23 -18.39
CA GLU A 275 -1.43 23.67 -17.41
C GLU A 275 -1.51 22.14 -17.41
N ARG A 276 -0.36 21.50 -17.34
CA ARG A 276 -0.24 20.05 -17.24
C ARG A 276 0.11 19.70 -15.80
N GLU A 277 -0.66 18.79 -15.22
CA GLU A 277 -0.60 18.43 -13.81
C GLU A 277 -0.59 16.90 -13.66
N ILE A 278 0.18 16.40 -12.71
CA ILE A 278 0.10 15.05 -12.17
C ILE A 278 -0.69 15.06 -10.86
N LEU A 279 -0.25 15.87 -9.91
CA LEU A 279 -0.80 16.00 -8.57
C LEU A 279 -1.90 17.07 -8.50
N GLY A 280 -1.73 18.13 -9.28
CA GLY A 280 -2.55 19.34 -9.20
C GLY A 280 -2.12 20.27 -8.07
N LYS A 281 -2.31 21.57 -8.31
CA LYS A 281 -1.86 22.64 -7.40
C LYS A 281 -2.39 22.47 -5.98
N GLU A 282 -3.66 22.12 -5.82
CA GLU A 282 -4.28 22.02 -4.49
C GLU A 282 -3.67 20.90 -3.64
N GLN A 283 -3.33 19.76 -4.25
CA GLN A 283 -2.67 18.68 -3.53
C GLN A 283 -1.23 19.06 -3.15
N ILE A 284 -0.54 19.79 -4.01
CA ILE A 284 0.82 20.29 -3.72
C ILE A 284 0.77 21.29 -2.56
N GLU A 285 -0.11 22.27 -2.57
CA GLU A 285 -0.27 23.24 -1.47
C GLU A 285 -0.59 22.53 -0.14
N TRP A 286 -1.53 21.57 -0.17
CA TRP A 286 -1.83 20.74 1.00
C TRP A 286 -0.59 20.00 1.51
N LEU A 287 0.20 19.42 0.60
CA LEU A 287 1.42 18.68 0.94
C LEU A 287 2.44 19.61 1.60
N ILE A 288 2.66 20.80 1.04
CA ILE A 288 3.61 21.78 1.59
C ILE A 288 3.18 22.22 2.98
N ASP A 289 1.90 22.58 3.19
CA ASP A 289 1.37 22.94 4.50
C ASP A 289 1.59 21.80 5.53
N ALA A 290 1.33 20.57 5.12
CA ALA A 290 1.49 19.39 5.97
C ALA A 290 2.98 19.12 6.29
N LEU A 291 3.87 19.25 5.31
CA LEU A 291 5.32 19.09 5.49
C LEU A 291 5.92 20.16 6.41
N VAL A 292 5.49 21.41 6.29
CA VAL A 292 5.91 22.54 7.15
C VAL A 292 5.49 22.31 8.60
N ASN A 293 4.26 21.82 8.81
CA ASN A 293 3.74 21.54 10.14
C ASN A 293 4.32 20.27 10.78
N SER A 294 4.86 19.36 9.97
CA SER A 294 5.36 18.06 10.43
C SER A 294 6.52 18.19 11.41
N LYS A 295 6.43 17.49 12.54
CA LYS A 295 7.51 17.37 13.54
C LYS A 295 8.23 16.01 13.45
N ALA A 296 7.93 15.23 12.43
CA ALA A 296 8.55 13.92 12.21
C ALA A 296 10.06 14.03 11.94
N ASN A 297 10.81 13.05 12.42
CA ASN A 297 12.24 12.97 12.16
C ASN A 297 12.54 12.75 10.66
N PHE A 298 11.72 11.95 9.98
CA PHE A 298 11.74 11.75 8.54
C PHE A 298 10.31 11.81 7.99
N LYS A 299 10.19 12.39 6.80
CA LYS A 299 8.94 12.61 6.07
C LYS A 299 8.99 11.81 4.77
N PHE A 300 8.06 10.91 4.59
CA PHE A 300 7.97 10.07 3.40
C PHE A 300 6.83 10.52 2.51
N VAL A 301 7.15 10.98 1.31
CA VAL A 301 6.18 11.37 0.29
C VAL A 301 6.03 10.21 -0.68
N VAL A 302 4.86 9.58 -0.68
CA VAL A 302 4.59 8.33 -1.41
C VAL A 302 3.75 8.64 -2.64
N VAL A 303 4.28 8.36 -3.83
CA VAL A 303 3.64 8.67 -5.12
C VAL A 303 4.02 7.64 -6.18
N GLY A 304 3.17 7.36 -7.16
CA GLY A 304 3.39 6.32 -8.17
C GLY A 304 4.66 6.53 -9.00
N GLY A 305 4.76 7.63 -9.73
CA GLY A 305 5.89 7.92 -10.63
C GLY A 305 7.06 8.65 -9.97
N GLN A 306 8.26 8.53 -10.56
CA GLN A 306 9.50 9.16 -10.09
C GLN A 306 9.42 10.70 -10.08
N VAL A 307 9.85 11.32 -8.97
CA VAL A 307 9.84 12.78 -8.77
C VAL A 307 11.20 13.41 -9.06
N LEU A 308 12.27 12.83 -8.52
CA LEU A 308 13.61 13.42 -8.63
C LEU A 308 14.38 12.98 -9.88
N SER A 309 14.03 11.88 -10.53
CA SER A 309 14.58 11.55 -11.84
C SER A 309 14.38 12.71 -12.79
N ASP A 310 15.45 13.17 -13.47
CA ASP A 310 15.37 14.20 -14.49
C ASP A 310 15.23 13.63 -15.92
N ALA A 311 15.17 12.31 -16.04
CA ALA A 311 14.83 11.65 -17.29
C ALA A 311 13.34 11.90 -17.62
N ALA A 312 13.10 12.71 -18.65
CA ALA A 312 11.77 13.01 -19.16
C ALA A 312 11.24 11.88 -20.05
N VAL A 313 11.00 10.71 -19.43
CA VAL A 313 10.57 9.48 -20.13
C VAL A 313 9.37 8.88 -19.41
N TYR A 314 8.54 8.18 -20.17
CA TYR A 314 7.31 7.55 -19.69
C TYR A 314 6.46 8.54 -18.88
N GLU A 315 6.09 8.21 -17.66
CA GLU A 315 5.25 9.02 -16.79
C GLU A 315 5.99 9.69 -15.62
N ASN A 316 7.34 9.78 -15.67
CA ASN A 316 8.12 10.51 -14.69
C ASN A 316 7.65 11.96 -14.54
N HIS A 317 7.73 12.53 -13.34
CA HIS A 317 7.39 13.93 -13.11
C HIS A 317 8.21 14.90 -13.96
N ALA A 318 9.39 14.50 -14.43
CA ALA A 318 10.18 15.26 -15.40
C ALA A 318 9.46 15.52 -16.74
N THR A 319 8.46 14.71 -17.10
CA THR A 319 7.60 14.96 -18.29
C THR A 319 6.56 16.06 -18.05
N TYR A 320 6.41 16.55 -16.81
CA TYR A 320 5.56 17.67 -16.39
C TYR A 320 6.42 18.71 -15.66
N PRO A 321 7.37 19.35 -16.36
CA PRO A 321 8.45 20.12 -15.73
C PRO A 321 7.94 21.33 -14.95
N GLU A 322 6.84 21.96 -15.35
CA GLU A 322 6.27 23.12 -14.65
C GLU A 322 5.79 22.73 -13.25
N GLU A 323 5.01 21.66 -13.14
CA GLU A 323 4.50 21.20 -11.83
C GLU A 323 5.63 20.64 -10.96
N ARG A 324 6.53 19.83 -11.55
CA ARG A 324 7.69 19.30 -10.83
C ARG A 324 8.55 20.42 -10.25
N ASN A 325 8.87 21.43 -11.05
CA ASN A 325 9.67 22.57 -10.60
C ASN A 325 8.94 23.35 -9.51
N PHE A 326 7.63 23.57 -9.65
CA PHE A 326 6.79 24.24 -8.65
C PHE A 326 6.87 23.52 -7.28
N LEU A 327 6.70 22.18 -7.27
CA LEU A 327 6.81 21.38 -6.05
C LEU A 327 8.22 21.50 -5.42
N LEU A 328 9.26 21.34 -6.21
CA LEU A 328 10.65 21.38 -5.71
C LEU A 328 11.04 22.77 -5.21
N GLU A 329 10.62 23.84 -5.89
CA GLU A 329 10.84 25.21 -5.45
C GLU A 329 10.15 25.54 -4.12
N LEU A 330 8.94 25.05 -3.90
CA LEU A 330 8.24 25.23 -2.62
C LEU A 330 8.98 24.52 -1.49
N ILE A 331 9.40 23.27 -1.71
CA ILE A 331 10.18 22.50 -0.72
C ILE A 331 11.49 23.26 -0.37
N GLU A 332 12.20 23.81 -1.38
CA GLU A 332 13.44 24.57 -1.16
C GLU A 332 13.20 25.88 -0.41
N LYS A 333 12.16 26.65 -0.82
CA LYS A 333 11.81 27.96 -0.22
C LYS A 333 11.37 27.84 1.25
N GLU A 334 10.62 26.78 1.57
CA GLU A 334 10.17 26.48 2.93
C GLU A 334 11.25 25.76 3.76
N GLU A 335 12.44 25.54 3.21
CA GLU A 335 13.59 24.87 3.86
C GLU A 335 13.21 23.50 4.49
N ILE A 336 12.31 22.74 3.85
CA ILE A 336 11.81 21.49 4.39
C ILE A 336 12.88 20.40 4.26
N LYS A 337 13.25 19.77 5.38
CA LYS A 337 14.33 18.78 5.48
C LYS A 337 13.81 17.38 5.73
N ASN A 338 14.72 16.40 5.54
CA ASN A 338 14.48 14.98 5.82
C ASN A 338 13.31 14.39 5.04
N ILE A 339 13.17 14.77 3.77
CA ILE A 339 12.17 14.22 2.85
C ILE A 339 12.79 13.07 2.06
N VAL A 340 12.05 11.96 1.99
CA VAL A 340 12.32 10.85 1.08
C VAL A 340 11.05 10.58 0.28
N PHE A 341 11.13 10.69 -1.04
CA PHE A 341 10.09 10.21 -1.93
C PHE A 341 10.18 8.69 -2.04
N LEU A 342 9.04 8.01 -2.00
CA LEU A 342 8.91 6.58 -2.27
C LEU A 342 8.06 6.41 -3.51
N THR A 343 8.65 5.86 -4.56
CA THR A 343 8.05 5.82 -5.90
C THR A 343 8.03 4.42 -6.49
N GLY A 344 7.20 4.20 -7.50
CA GLY A 344 6.96 2.91 -8.15
C GLY A 344 7.05 2.96 -9.68
N ASP A 345 6.13 2.31 -10.37
CA ASP A 345 5.85 2.33 -11.80
C ASP A 345 6.93 1.70 -12.71
N ARG A 346 8.18 2.06 -12.53
CA ARG A 346 9.24 1.99 -13.53
C ARG A 346 9.77 0.60 -13.87
N HIS A 347 9.26 -0.46 -13.23
CA HIS A 347 9.75 -1.84 -13.41
C HIS A 347 11.27 -2.00 -13.27
N LYS A 348 11.88 -1.08 -12.52
CA LYS A 348 13.26 -1.05 -12.04
C LYS A 348 13.33 -0.41 -10.68
N THR A 349 14.41 -0.60 -9.98
CA THR A 349 14.70 0.12 -8.74
C THR A 349 15.93 0.98 -8.90
N GLU A 350 15.88 2.19 -8.36
CA GLU A 350 17.02 3.09 -8.24
C GLU A 350 16.80 4.10 -7.11
N LEU A 351 17.88 4.68 -6.62
CA LEU A 351 17.86 5.84 -5.73
C LEU A 351 18.30 7.07 -6.53
N SER A 352 17.51 8.14 -6.47
CA SER A 352 17.89 9.46 -6.98
C SER A 352 18.15 10.40 -5.80
N GLU A 353 19.12 11.32 -5.97
CA GLU A 353 19.51 12.32 -4.99
C GLU A 353 19.52 13.70 -5.66
N LEU A 354 18.89 14.69 -5.02
CA LEU A 354 18.91 16.08 -5.45
C LEU A 354 19.29 16.99 -4.31
N GLN A 355 20.43 17.70 -4.44
CA GLN A 355 20.86 18.69 -3.47
C GLN A 355 20.47 20.10 -3.92
N PHE A 356 19.76 20.81 -3.05
CA PHE A 356 19.41 22.22 -3.25
C PHE A 356 20.58 23.15 -2.93
N LYS A 357 20.49 24.41 -3.38
CA LYS A 357 21.51 25.41 -3.12
C LYS A 357 21.67 25.75 -1.64
N ASN A 358 20.63 25.62 -0.84
CA ASN A 358 20.66 25.79 0.60
C ASN A 358 21.30 24.63 1.38
N GLY A 359 21.78 23.58 0.67
CA GLY A 359 22.43 22.39 1.22
C GLY A 359 21.46 21.26 1.60
N THR A 360 20.15 21.48 1.53
CA THR A 360 19.15 20.41 1.77
C THR A 360 19.23 19.37 0.65
N THR A 361 19.22 18.10 1.02
CA THR A 361 19.24 16.98 0.08
C THR A 361 17.92 16.20 0.14
N LEU A 362 17.32 15.97 -1.00
CA LEU A 362 16.15 15.13 -1.18
C LEU A 362 16.56 13.78 -1.77
N TYR A 363 15.82 12.75 -1.42
CA TYR A 363 16.00 11.40 -1.94
C TYR A 363 14.70 10.89 -2.57
N ASP A 364 14.81 10.10 -3.64
CA ASP A 364 13.70 9.42 -4.30
C ASP A 364 14.07 7.96 -4.49
N PHE A 365 13.44 7.09 -3.71
CA PHE A 365 13.68 5.66 -3.76
C PHE A 365 12.55 4.99 -4.54
N THR A 366 12.82 4.68 -5.79
CA THR A 366 11.95 3.88 -6.66
C THR A 366 12.11 2.40 -6.32
N SER A 367 11.02 1.68 -6.09
CA SER A 367 11.03 0.23 -5.85
C SER A 367 9.98 -0.48 -6.69
N SER A 368 10.43 -1.17 -7.73
CA SER A 368 9.63 -1.85 -8.75
C SER A 368 10.49 -2.91 -9.48
N PRO A 369 9.93 -4.06 -9.91
CA PRO A 369 8.60 -4.55 -9.64
C PRO A 369 8.56 -5.61 -8.50
N LEU A 370 7.42 -5.72 -7.82
CA LEU A 370 7.17 -6.81 -6.86
C LEU A 370 6.89 -8.15 -7.56
N ALA A 371 6.03 -8.16 -8.57
CA ALA A 371 5.65 -9.38 -9.27
C ALA A 371 5.35 -9.15 -10.76
N SER A 372 6.09 -8.26 -11.39
CA SER A 372 6.03 -8.00 -12.82
C SER A 372 7.41 -8.17 -13.44
N ARG A 373 7.47 -8.23 -14.74
CA ARG A 373 8.72 -8.26 -15.49
C ARG A 373 9.49 -6.97 -15.25
N ALA A 374 10.76 -7.09 -14.88
CA ALA A 374 11.67 -5.94 -14.77
C ALA A 374 12.26 -5.55 -16.13
N PHE A 375 12.62 -4.28 -16.27
CA PHE A 375 13.28 -3.74 -17.46
C PHE A 375 14.63 -3.12 -17.09
N ASP A 376 15.64 -3.46 -17.89
CA ASP A 376 16.93 -2.81 -17.78
C ASP A 376 16.90 -1.48 -18.53
N SER A 377 16.98 -0.41 -17.77
CA SER A 377 16.92 0.97 -18.26
C SER A 377 17.95 1.87 -17.56
N GLU A 378 19.11 1.32 -17.25
CA GLU A 378 20.20 2.06 -16.58
C GLU A 378 20.62 3.33 -17.34
N ASN A 379 20.48 3.33 -18.66
CA ASN A 379 20.92 4.42 -19.54
C ASN A 379 19.79 5.38 -19.95
N GLU A 380 18.73 5.52 -19.18
CA GLU A 380 17.61 6.43 -19.49
C GLU A 380 17.95 7.93 -19.33
N GLY A 381 19.13 8.25 -18.82
CA GLY A 381 19.58 9.64 -18.70
C GLY A 381 19.18 10.32 -17.39
N ASN A 382 18.92 9.59 -16.33
CA ASN A 382 18.72 10.16 -14.98
C ASN A 382 20.05 10.61 -14.38
N ASN A 383 20.34 11.92 -14.45
CA ASN A 383 21.59 12.48 -13.88
C ASN A 383 21.59 12.54 -12.35
N ASN A 384 20.41 12.42 -11.71
CA ASN A 384 20.27 12.39 -10.26
C ASN A 384 20.41 10.98 -9.69
N GLN A 385 20.62 9.96 -10.52
CA GLN A 385 20.75 8.58 -10.06
C GLN A 385 22.02 8.39 -9.21
N VAL A 386 21.86 7.82 -8.02
CA VAL A 386 22.97 7.40 -7.16
C VAL A 386 23.62 6.15 -7.74
N LYS A 387 24.89 6.24 -8.06
CA LYS A 387 25.64 5.15 -8.69
C LYS A 387 25.58 3.85 -7.89
N GLY A 388 25.30 2.74 -8.59
CA GLY A 388 25.26 1.39 -8.01
C GLY A 388 23.97 1.07 -7.25
N THR A 389 22.87 1.82 -7.50
CA THR A 389 21.54 1.54 -6.93
C THR A 389 20.54 1.05 -7.96
N HIS A 390 20.93 1.01 -9.25
CA HIS A 390 20.06 0.46 -10.31
C HIS A 390 19.88 -1.06 -10.15
N VAL A 391 18.64 -1.52 -10.20
CA VAL A 391 18.26 -2.94 -10.14
C VAL A 391 17.18 -3.24 -11.18
N ALA A 392 17.48 -4.17 -12.08
CA ALA A 392 16.60 -4.62 -13.16
C ALA A 392 16.15 -6.09 -12.96
N THR A 393 15.75 -6.43 -11.76
CA THR A 393 15.18 -7.73 -11.41
C THR A 393 13.98 -7.54 -10.48
N GLN A 394 13.16 -8.58 -10.31
CA GLN A 394 12.11 -8.60 -9.29
C GLN A 394 12.70 -8.29 -7.91
N ASN A 395 12.18 -7.27 -7.23
CA ASN A 395 12.76 -6.74 -6.00
C ASN A 395 11.75 -6.07 -5.10
N PHE A 396 12.17 -5.73 -3.87
CA PHE A 396 11.44 -4.86 -2.94
C PHE A 396 12.41 -3.99 -2.15
N GLY A 397 11.93 -2.84 -1.72
CA GLY A 397 12.64 -1.95 -0.83
C GLY A 397 12.30 -2.17 0.64
N THR A 398 13.26 -1.92 1.53
CA THR A 398 13.00 -1.72 2.95
C THR A 398 13.68 -0.46 3.45
N ILE A 399 13.07 0.15 4.46
CA ILE A 399 13.67 1.25 5.20
C ILE A 399 13.64 0.89 6.67
N SER A 400 14.81 1.05 7.32
CA SER A 400 14.94 0.94 8.77
C SER A 400 15.31 2.28 9.37
N VAL A 401 14.62 2.67 10.47
CA VAL A 401 14.92 3.88 11.24
C VAL A 401 15.23 3.46 12.66
N SER A 402 16.43 3.79 13.13
CA SER A 402 16.96 3.40 14.44
C SER A 402 17.67 4.54 15.14
N GLY A 403 18.07 4.34 16.40
CA GLY A 403 18.74 5.35 17.21
C GLY A 403 17.78 6.16 18.09
N ASP A 404 18.33 7.02 18.94
CA ASP A 404 17.55 7.92 19.78
C ASP A 404 16.92 9.08 18.97
N TYR A 405 16.00 9.83 19.57
CA TYR A 405 15.25 10.89 18.89
C TYR A 405 16.13 11.95 18.17
N LYS A 406 17.30 12.29 18.75
CA LYS A 406 18.19 13.30 18.17
C LYS A 406 19.10 12.72 17.09
N ASN A 407 19.43 11.43 17.20
CA ASN A 407 20.40 10.74 16.36
C ASN A 407 19.75 9.59 15.58
N ARG A 408 18.55 9.83 15.05
CA ARG A 408 17.86 8.86 14.19
C ARG A 408 18.66 8.61 12.92
N LYS A 409 18.88 7.33 12.60
CA LYS A 409 19.54 6.86 11.39
C LYS A 409 18.51 6.22 10.46
N LEU A 410 18.60 6.58 9.20
CA LEU A 410 17.75 6.04 8.13
C LEU A 410 18.59 5.16 7.22
N VAL A 411 18.25 3.89 7.09
CA VAL A 411 18.93 2.93 6.22
C VAL A 411 17.99 2.41 5.17
N LEU A 412 18.33 2.62 3.90
CA LEU A 412 17.62 2.13 2.72
C LEU A 412 18.26 0.84 2.23
N LYS A 413 17.44 -0.17 1.88
CA LYS A 413 17.92 -1.44 1.34
C LYS A 413 17.02 -1.92 0.20
N THR A 414 17.63 -2.55 -0.80
CA THR A 414 16.91 -3.29 -1.84
C THR A 414 17.30 -4.75 -1.79
N PHE A 415 16.30 -5.61 -1.87
CA PHE A 415 16.46 -7.06 -1.89
C PHE A 415 15.84 -7.65 -3.16
N ASP A 416 16.45 -8.70 -3.71
CA ASP A 416 15.82 -9.49 -4.76
C ASP A 416 14.65 -10.35 -4.23
N ALA A 417 13.93 -11.01 -5.13
CA ALA A 417 12.82 -11.88 -4.77
C ALA A 417 13.20 -13.05 -3.85
N LYS A 418 14.47 -13.44 -3.78
CA LYS A 418 14.98 -14.51 -2.92
C LYS A 418 15.43 -14.00 -1.55
N GLY A 419 15.51 -12.67 -1.38
CA GLY A 419 15.96 -11.99 -0.16
C GLY A 419 17.47 -11.75 -0.13
N THR A 420 18.14 -11.75 -1.28
CA THR A 420 19.53 -11.34 -1.39
C THR A 420 19.58 -9.82 -1.32
N LEU A 421 20.38 -9.27 -0.42
CA LEU A 421 20.65 -7.82 -0.35
C LEU A 421 21.41 -7.40 -1.61
N LEU A 422 20.86 -6.46 -2.38
CA LEU A 422 21.45 -5.95 -3.62
C LEU A 422 22.25 -4.67 -3.36
N TRP A 423 21.73 -3.76 -2.56
CA TRP A 423 22.45 -2.58 -2.10
C TRP A 423 21.85 -2.04 -0.79
N GLU A 424 22.65 -1.26 -0.08
CA GLU A 424 22.29 -0.56 1.16
C GLU A 424 22.87 0.85 1.14
N ARG A 425 22.12 1.83 1.66
CA ARG A 425 22.58 3.23 1.84
C ARG A 425 22.05 3.79 3.16
N GLU A 426 22.91 4.41 3.94
CA GLU A 426 22.53 5.22 5.10
C GLU A 426 22.30 6.66 4.64
N ILE A 427 21.17 7.24 5.01
CA ILE A 427 20.80 8.63 4.72
C ILE A 427 20.97 9.43 6.02
N PRO A 428 21.82 10.48 6.01
CA PRO A 428 22.00 11.32 7.18
C PRO A 428 20.74 12.14 7.46
N LYS A 429 20.42 12.32 8.74
CA LYS A 429 19.43 13.31 9.19
C LYS A 429 20.02 14.72 8.99
N GLN A 430 19.22 15.64 8.44
CA GLN A 430 19.58 17.01 8.12
C GLN A 430 19.09 18.02 9.14
#